data_ac05d03c2660c5a7c3f11859d64d03a0
#
_entry.id   ac05d03c2660c5a7c3f11859d64d03a0
#
_cell.length_a   1.000
_cell.length_b   1.000
_cell.length_c   1.000
_cell.angle_alpha   90.00
_cell.angle_beta   90.00
_cell.angle_gamma   90.00
#
_symmetry.space_group_name_H-M   'P 1'
#
loop_
_entity.id
_entity.type
_entity.pdbx_description
1 polymer ?
#
loop_
_entity_poly.entity_id
_entity_poly.type
_entity_poly.pdbx_seq_one_letter_code
_entity_poly.pdbx_strand_id
1 'polypeptide(L)'
;MKNILIDTDILINFLRGTEKARDFLSASVDEATIYCSVITVAEIYAGMRDHEQKKTEELLDSLNIIDVTREIAEKAGSYKNRIKSQNFEIDDCIIAATAFSKQAVLVTGNGKHYPMTDIEKIIISND
;
A
#
# COMPACT_ATOMS: atom_id res chain seq x y z
N MET A 1 -14.98 -2.28 -12.28
CA MET A 1 -14.60 -2.47 -10.88
C MET A 1 -13.43 -1.53 -10.56
N LYS A 2 -13.45 -0.91 -9.41
CA LYS A 2 -12.42 0.03 -8.99
C LYS A 2 -11.14 -0.72 -8.62
N ASN A 3 -9.99 -0.13 -8.92
CA ASN A 3 -8.68 -0.66 -8.49
C ASN A 3 -8.18 0.17 -7.31
N ILE A 4 -7.83 -0.49 -6.23
CA ILE A 4 -7.20 0.17 -5.08
C ILE A 4 -5.90 -0.56 -4.72
N LEU A 5 -4.92 0.20 -4.27
CA LEU A 5 -3.66 -0.35 -3.78
C LEU A 5 -3.49 0.08 -2.33
N ILE A 6 -3.27 -0.88 -1.45
CA ILE A 6 -3.26 -0.63 -0.02
C ILE A 6 -1.82 -0.46 0.46
N ASP A 7 -1.56 0.66 1.14
CA ASP A 7 -0.27 0.93 1.76
C ASP A 7 -0.05 0.00 2.96
N THR A 8 1.20 -0.22 3.29
CA THR A 8 1.64 -1.11 4.36
C THR A 8 0.99 -0.80 5.70
N ASP A 9 0.89 0.49 6.07
CA ASP A 9 0.35 0.89 7.37
C ASP A 9 -1.12 0.48 7.54
N ILE A 10 -1.91 0.54 6.48
CA ILE A 10 -3.32 0.12 6.52
C ILE A 10 -3.43 -1.38 6.74
N LEU A 11 -2.59 -2.17 6.06
CA LEU A 11 -2.61 -3.63 6.22
C LEU A 11 -2.14 -4.04 7.62
N ILE A 12 -1.12 -3.39 8.14
CA ILE A 12 -0.65 -3.63 9.53
C ILE A 12 -1.78 -3.29 10.52
N ASN A 13 -2.45 -2.16 10.33
CA ASN A 13 -3.56 -1.76 11.18
C ASN A 13 -4.72 -2.75 11.10
N PHE A 14 -5.02 -3.25 9.90
CA PHE A 14 -6.02 -4.31 9.71
C PHE A 14 -5.65 -5.55 10.53
N LEU A 15 -4.41 -6.00 10.44
CA LEU A 15 -3.94 -7.19 11.15
C LEU A 15 -4.01 -7.00 12.68
N ARG A 16 -3.82 -5.77 13.16
CA ARG A 16 -3.87 -5.44 14.58
C ARG A 16 -5.27 -5.10 15.09
N GLY A 17 -6.26 -5.21 14.23
CA GLY A 17 -7.65 -5.05 14.61
C GLY A 17 -8.17 -3.62 14.67
N THR A 18 -7.49 -2.69 14.02
CA THR A 18 -7.94 -1.30 13.92
C THR A 18 -9.27 -1.25 13.16
N GLU A 19 -10.28 -0.68 13.78
CA GLU A 19 -11.65 -0.70 13.28
C GLU A 19 -11.77 -0.02 11.91
N LYS A 20 -11.19 1.15 11.74
CA LYS A 20 -11.27 1.88 10.47
C LYS A 20 -10.67 1.10 9.30
N ALA A 21 -9.52 0.46 9.52
CA ALA A 21 -8.88 -0.35 8.49
C ALA A 21 -9.74 -1.57 8.14
N ARG A 22 -10.30 -2.23 9.15
CA ARG A 22 -11.18 -3.39 8.94
C ARG A 22 -12.45 -3.00 8.20
N ASP A 23 -13.09 -1.89 8.59
CA ASP A 23 -14.31 -1.42 7.95
C ASP A 23 -14.07 -1.07 6.49
N PHE A 24 -12.97 -0.36 6.20
CA PHE A 24 -12.65 0.01 4.83
C PHE A 24 -12.42 -1.22 3.95
N LEU A 25 -11.60 -2.16 4.41
CA LEU A 25 -11.27 -3.35 3.60
C LEU A 25 -12.49 -4.25 3.44
N SER A 26 -13.31 -4.42 4.48
CA SER A 26 -14.53 -5.20 4.39
C SER A 26 -15.51 -4.60 3.37
N ALA A 27 -15.65 -3.29 3.33
CA ALA A 27 -16.50 -2.61 2.37
C ALA A 27 -15.96 -2.69 0.95
N SER A 28 -14.65 -2.84 0.78
CA SER A 28 -13.99 -2.83 -0.53
C SER A 28 -13.96 -4.19 -1.22
N VAL A 29 -14.10 -5.28 -0.47
CA VAL A 29 -13.91 -6.65 -0.98
C VAL A 29 -14.76 -6.96 -2.20
N ASP A 30 -16.02 -6.53 -2.20
CA ASP A 30 -16.96 -6.83 -3.30
C ASP A 30 -16.99 -5.73 -4.36
N GLU A 31 -16.35 -4.60 -4.13
CA GLU A 31 -16.46 -3.42 -4.99
C GLU A 31 -15.16 -3.04 -5.71
N ALA A 32 -14.05 -3.63 -5.32
CA ALA A 32 -12.74 -3.25 -5.83
C ALA A 32 -11.84 -4.45 -6.04
N THR A 33 -10.89 -4.30 -6.97
CA THR A 33 -9.73 -5.18 -7.04
C THR A 33 -8.69 -4.59 -6.08
N ILE A 34 -8.25 -5.39 -5.12
CA ILE A 34 -7.38 -4.95 -4.06
C ILE A 34 -5.95 -5.44 -4.31
N TYR A 35 -5.05 -4.49 -4.51
CA TYR A 35 -3.63 -4.74 -4.77
C TYR A 35 -2.78 -4.33 -3.59
N CYS A 36 -1.60 -4.94 -3.46
CA CYS A 36 -0.51 -4.38 -2.68
C CYS A 36 0.81 -4.63 -3.42
N SER A 37 1.82 -3.81 -3.11
CA SER A 37 3.16 -4.01 -3.64
C SER A 37 3.85 -5.17 -2.92
N VAL A 38 4.71 -5.91 -3.63
CA VAL A 38 5.55 -6.93 -2.99
C VAL A 38 6.47 -6.32 -1.93
N ILE A 39 6.83 -5.04 -2.03
CA ILE A 39 7.61 -4.36 -0.98
C ILE A 39 6.84 -4.31 0.34
N THR A 40 5.51 -4.18 0.26
CA THR A 40 4.63 -4.23 1.43
C THR A 40 4.73 -5.58 2.15
N VAL A 41 4.85 -6.67 1.41
CA VAL A 41 5.06 -8.00 1.99
C VAL A 41 6.32 -8.01 2.85
N ALA A 42 7.42 -7.48 2.33
CA ALA A 42 8.69 -7.39 3.08
C ALA A 42 8.53 -6.54 4.35
N GLU A 43 7.85 -5.42 4.25
CA GLU A 43 7.65 -4.52 5.40
C GLU A 43 6.77 -5.17 6.48
N ILE A 44 5.72 -5.88 6.09
CA ILE A 44 4.84 -6.58 7.03
C ILE A 44 5.63 -7.67 7.77
N TYR A 45 6.38 -8.49 7.04
CA TYR A 45 7.17 -9.56 7.67
C TYR A 45 8.27 -9.02 8.56
N ALA A 46 8.85 -7.87 8.22
CA ALA A 46 9.90 -7.25 9.04
C ALA A 46 9.40 -6.88 10.45
N GLY A 47 8.13 -6.49 10.58
CA GLY A 47 7.53 -6.13 11.86
C GLY A 47 6.63 -7.20 12.47
N MET A 48 6.52 -8.36 11.84
CA MET A 48 5.58 -9.41 12.27
C MET A 48 6.07 -10.11 13.54
N ARG A 49 5.14 -10.37 14.45
CA ARG A 49 5.38 -11.22 15.62
C ARG A 49 5.02 -12.66 15.26
N ASP A 50 5.66 -13.64 15.92
CA ASP A 50 5.48 -15.06 15.59
C ASP A 50 4.02 -15.49 15.59
N HIS A 51 3.23 -15.04 16.58
CA HIS A 51 1.82 -15.42 16.67
C HIS A 51 0.93 -14.78 15.61
N GLU A 52 1.46 -13.84 14.82
CA GLU A 52 0.71 -13.16 13.77
C GLU A 52 0.85 -13.83 12.40
N GLN A 53 1.72 -14.82 12.28
CA GLN A 53 2.08 -15.41 10.98
C GLN A 53 0.87 -15.94 10.21
N LYS A 54 0.01 -16.69 10.87
CA LYS A 54 -1.15 -17.31 10.20
C LYS A 54 -2.09 -16.25 9.61
N LYS A 55 -2.44 -15.24 10.40
CA LYS A 55 -3.30 -14.15 9.94
C LYS A 55 -2.67 -13.35 8.81
N THR A 56 -1.36 -13.14 8.89
CA THR A 56 -0.60 -12.43 7.86
C THR A 56 -0.65 -13.19 6.54
N GLU A 57 -0.40 -14.49 6.57
CA GLU A 57 -0.45 -15.33 5.37
C GLU A 57 -1.85 -15.34 4.75
N GLU A 58 -2.89 -15.48 5.58
CA GLU A 58 -4.28 -15.45 5.11
C GLU A 58 -4.62 -14.12 4.43
N LEU A 59 -4.21 -13.01 5.03
CA LEU A 59 -4.43 -11.69 4.43
C LEU A 59 -3.73 -11.57 3.08
N LEU A 60 -2.44 -11.90 3.02
CA LEU A 60 -1.65 -11.76 1.80
C LEU A 60 -2.17 -12.68 0.69
N ASP A 61 -2.63 -13.87 1.03
CA ASP A 61 -3.21 -14.80 0.05
C ASP A 61 -4.51 -14.27 -0.56
N SER A 62 -5.19 -13.36 0.12
CA SER A 62 -6.44 -12.76 -0.36
C SER A 62 -6.22 -11.54 -1.25
N LEU A 63 -5.01 -11.05 -1.38
CA LEU A 63 -4.67 -9.83 -2.11
C LEU A 63 -3.99 -10.15 -3.44
N ASN A 64 -4.05 -9.19 -4.36
CA ASN A 64 -3.29 -9.24 -5.60
C ASN A 64 -1.94 -8.56 -5.36
N ILE A 65 -0.90 -9.35 -5.20
CA ILE A 65 0.45 -8.85 -4.91
C ILE A 65 1.17 -8.55 -6.23
N ILE A 66 1.70 -7.34 -6.36
CA ILE A 66 2.35 -6.86 -7.58
C ILE A 66 3.85 -6.81 -7.38
N ASP A 67 4.58 -7.53 -8.23
CA ASP A 67 6.04 -7.53 -8.20
C ASP A 67 6.58 -6.16 -8.64
N VAL A 68 7.75 -5.82 -8.12
CA VAL A 68 8.45 -4.61 -8.54
C VAL A 68 9.16 -4.92 -9.86
N THR A 69 8.53 -4.50 -10.95
CA THR A 69 9.10 -4.62 -12.28
C THR A 69 10.12 -3.52 -12.52
N ARG A 70 10.91 -3.64 -13.59
CA ARG A 70 11.82 -2.59 -13.99
C ARG A 70 11.08 -1.27 -14.23
N GLU A 71 9.91 -1.32 -14.87
CA GLU A 71 9.10 -0.12 -15.13
C GLU A 71 8.67 0.56 -13.84
N ILE A 72 8.21 -0.21 -12.87
CA ILE A 72 7.82 0.32 -11.55
C ILE A 72 9.05 0.93 -10.86
N ALA A 73 10.19 0.25 -10.92
CA ALA A 73 11.43 0.74 -10.30
C ALA A 73 11.89 2.06 -10.95
N GLU A 74 11.81 2.17 -12.27
CA GLU A 74 12.17 3.40 -12.99
C GLU A 74 11.25 4.56 -12.59
N LYS A 75 9.95 4.31 -12.53
CA LYS A 75 8.97 5.32 -12.09
C LYS A 75 9.22 5.75 -10.65
N ALA A 76 9.50 4.81 -9.76
CA ALA A 76 9.81 5.09 -8.36
C ALA A 76 11.06 5.97 -8.23
N GLY A 77 12.11 5.63 -8.96
CA GLY A 77 13.33 6.43 -9.00
C GLY A 77 13.08 7.83 -9.53
N SER A 78 12.23 7.96 -10.55
CA SER A 78 11.84 9.25 -11.09
C SER A 78 11.12 10.11 -10.05
N TYR A 79 10.20 9.54 -9.27
CA TYR A 79 9.54 10.25 -8.17
C TYR A 79 10.58 10.79 -7.18
N LYS A 80 11.48 9.93 -6.73
CA LYS A 80 12.48 10.30 -5.73
C LYS A 80 13.42 11.39 -6.26
N ASN A 81 13.77 11.33 -7.54
CA ASN A 81 14.65 12.30 -8.19
C ASN A 81 13.99 13.67 -8.37
N ARG A 82 12.71 13.69 -8.77
CA ARG A 82 12.01 14.93 -9.16
C ARG A 82 11.34 15.65 -8.01
N ILE A 83 10.89 14.91 -7.01
CA ILE A 83 10.15 15.50 -5.89
C ILE A 83 11.10 15.75 -4.74
N LYS A 84 11.25 17.02 -4.37
CA LYS A 84 12.18 17.46 -3.32
C LYS A 84 11.45 17.56 -1.99
N SER A 85 11.06 16.42 -1.44
CA SER A 85 10.43 16.33 -0.14
C SER A 85 11.27 15.44 0.77
N GLN A 86 11.35 15.78 2.06
CA GLN A 86 12.09 14.97 3.04
C GLN A 86 11.25 13.88 3.66
N ASN A 87 9.95 13.82 3.34
CA ASN A 87 9.00 12.97 4.06
C ASN A 87 8.68 11.65 3.36
N PHE A 88 9.38 11.31 2.29
CA PHE A 88 9.15 10.03 1.63
C PHE A 88 10.45 9.34 1.26
N GLU A 89 10.41 8.02 1.36
CA GLU A 89 11.53 7.14 1.12
C GLU A 89 11.35 6.40 -0.21
N ILE A 90 12.36 5.65 -0.63
CA ILE A 90 12.29 4.91 -1.89
C ILE A 90 11.17 3.85 -1.88
N ASP A 91 10.91 3.24 -0.74
CA ASP A 91 9.81 2.26 -0.63
C ASP A 91 8.44 2.92 -0.84
N ASP A 92 8.23 4.14 -0.34
CA ASP A 92 7.01 4.91 -0.63
C ASP A 92 6.89 5.19 -2.13
N CYS A 93 8.00 5.51 -2.77
CA CYS A 93 8.03 5.75 -4.21
C CYS A 93 7.67 4.49 -5.00
N ILE A 94 8.11 3.32 -4.55
CA ILE A 94 7.78 2.03 -5.18
C ILE A 94 6.27 1.76 -5.03
N ILE A 95 5.71 2.00 -3.86
CA ILE A 95 4.28 1.83 -3.62
C ILE A 95 3.47 2.77 -4.53
N ALA A 96 3.85 4.04 -4.59
CA ALA A 96 3.18 5.02 -5.47
C ALA A 96 3.29 4.63 -6.94
N ALA A 97 4.47 4.19 -7.39
CA ALA A 97 4.69 3.74 -8.77
C ALA A 97 3.86 2.51 -9.12
N THR A 98 3.65 1.62 -8.15
CA THR A 98 2.79 0.45 -8.33
C THR A 98 1.33 0.89 -8.52
N ALA A 99 0.86 1.85 -7.72
CA ALA A 99 -0.47 2.41 -7.88
C ALA A 99 -0.65 3.05 -9.26
N PHE A 100 0.34 3.81 -9.70
CA PHE A 100 0.33 4.41 -11.04
C PHE A 100 0.25 3.33 -12.12
N SER A 101 1.06 2.28 -12.01
CA SER A 101 1.12 1.18 -12.99
C SER A 101 -0.23 0.45 -13.13
N LYS A 102 -0.96 0.31 -12.03
CA LYS A 102 -2.26 -0.39 -12.00
C LYS A 102 -3.44 0.55 -12.17
N GLN A 103 -3.21 1.83 -12.37
CA GLN A 103 -4.27 2.84 -12.39
C GLN A 103 -5.16 2.67 -11.16
N ALA A 104 -4.53 2.48 -10.01
CA ALA A 104 -5.21 2.22 -8.74
C ALA A 104 -5.17 3.46 -7.85
N VAL A 105 -6.20 3.61 -7.03
CA VAL A 105 -6.21 4.62 -5.98
C VAL A 105 -5.37 4.11 -4.82
N LEU A 106 -4.42 4.90 -4.36
CA LEU A 106 -3.59 4.55 -3.20
C LEU A 106 -4.36 4.82 -1.92
N VAL A 107 -4.49 3.79 -1.07
CA VAL A 107 -5.13 3.89 0.24
C VAL A 107 -4.05 3.90 1.30
N THR A 108 -3.91 4.99 2.04
CA THR A 108 -2.84 5.17 3.01
C THR A 108 -3.33 5.90 4.26
N GLY A 109 -2.68 5.69 5.37
CA GLY A 109 -2.87 6.47 6.60
C GLY A 109 -1.97 7.70 6.69
N ASN A 110 -1.02 7.83 5.77
CA ASN A 110 0.00 8.88 5.83
C ASN A 110 0.17 9.57 4.47
N GLY A 111 -0.77 10.46 4.16
CA GLY A 111 -0.78 11.19 2.90
C GLY A 111 0.47 12.04 2.67
N LYS A 112 1.16 12.45 3.73
CA LYS A 112 2.37 13.28 3.62
C LYS A 112 3.53 12.53 2.96
N HIS A 113 3.54 11.20 3.02
CA HIS A 113 4.56 10.38 2.37
C HIS A 113 4.33 10.27 0.86
N TYR A 114 3.22 10.80 0.34
CA TYR A 114 2.83 10.63 -1.05
C TYR A 114 2.50 11.97 -1.70
N PRO A 115 3.52 12.81 -1.95
CA PRO A 115 3.29 14.13 -2.58
C PRO A 115 3.04 14.06 -4.09
N MET A 116 3.07 12.87 -4.69
CA MET A 116 2.86 12.66 -6.12
C MET A 116 1.46 13.13 -6.54
N THR A 117 1.38 13.83 -7.67
CA THR A 117 0.11 14.39 -8.16
C THR A 117 -0.55 13.55 -9.27
N ASP A 118 0.15 12.54 -9.79
CA ASP A 118 -0.33 11.69 -10.88
C ASP A 118 -1.00 10.40 -10.40
N ILE A 119 -1.24 10.27 -9.11
CA ILE A 119 -2.03 9.18 -8.52
C ILE A 119 -3.09 9.78 -7.61
N GLU A 120 -4.24 9.10 -7.52
CA GLU A 120 -5.28 9.45 -6.56
C GLU A 120 -5.02 8.77 -5.23
N LYS A 121 -5.45 9.41 -4.15
CA LYS A 121 -5.24 8.91 -2.79
C LYS A 121 -6.53 8.95 -1.99
N ILE A 122 -6.71 7.93 -1.15
CA ILE A 122 -7.71 7.92 -0.08
C ILE A 122 -6.93 7.84 1.23
N ILE A 123 -7.17 8.79 2.12
CA ILE A 123 -6.49 8.84 3.41
C ILE A 123 -7.41 8.28 4.48
N ILE A 124 -6.95 7.24 5.17
CA ILE A 124 -7.67 6.67 6.30
C ILE A 124 -6.88 7.00 7.56
N SER A 125 -7.45 7.87 8.39
CA SER A 125 -6.80 8.27 9.64
C SER A 125 -6.59 7.07 10.56
N ASN A 126 -5.48 7.05 11.27
CA ASN A 126 -5.15 6.01 12.25
C ASN A 126 -5.74 6.31 13.64
N ASP A 127 -6.46 7.40 13.77
CA ASP A 127 -7.07 7.81 15.04
C ASP A 127 -8.31 6.99 15.39
#